data_2fcfecb501521bcc0310ef43bcf7667a
#
_entry.id   2fcfecb501521bcc0310ef43bcf7667a
#
_cell.length_a   1.000
_cell.length_b   1.000
_cell.length_c   1.000
_cell.angle_alpha   90.00
_cell.angle_beta   90.00
_cell.angle_gamma   90.00
#
_symmetry.space_group_name_H-M   'P 1'
#
loop_
_entity.id
_entity.type
_entity.pdbx_description
1 polymer ?
#
loop_
_entity_poly.entity_id
_entity_poly.type
_entity_poly.pdbx_seq_one_letter_code
_entity_poly.pdbx_strand_id
1 'polypeptide(L)'
;MRNLLLIRLIFYLLCKIIGLIQISYINVELVIMDSHQTEKVALRAEKMLSALTEQIQLQKEELKENEYFQVYSKAAVAKFPKLTRANVDYTVSEMENGGYVFEKRAAGSSTKYAMTVQNIVDIYHHRGVPKYRDRHPEAMTLFVGNLKGGVSKTVSTVSLAHALRAHPHLLFEDLRVLVIDLDPQSSATMFLNHTRAVGLVETTSAQAMLQNVSREELLNEFIVPSVVPGVDVLPASIDDAFIASGWESLCAEHLPGQNPHAVLRENIIDKLKSDYDFIFVDSGPHLDAFLKNAIAAADLLMTPIPPAQVDFHSTLKYLTRLPELVSIIEASGCPCRLQGNIGFMSKLSNKPDHKVCHSLAKEIFGGDMLDAALPRLDGFERCGESFDTVISANPATYVGSSEALKNARTAAEDFAKAVFDRIEFIRMN
;
A
#
# COMPACT_ATOMS: atom_id res chain seq x y z
N MET A 1 21.71 16.32 19.18
CA MET A 1 23.06 16.20 19.78
C MET A 1 23.16 15.17 20.92
N ARG A 2 22.18 15.03 21.83
CA ARG A 2 22.26 14.04 22.94
C ARG A 2 22.11 12.59 22.45
N ASN A 3 21.28 12.30 21.47
CA ASN A 3 21.05 10.93 20.98
C ASN A 3 22.21 10.37 20.15
N LEU A 4 22.93 11.22 19.41
CA LEU A 4 24.15 10.78 18.69
C LEU A 4 25.28 10.34 19.63
N LEU A 5 25.36 10.94 20.82
CA LEU A 5 26.32 10.55 21.83
C LEU A 5 25.98 9.17 22.46
N LEU A 6 24.69 8.85 22.56
CA LEU A 6 24.23 7.57 23.12
C LEU A 6 24.53 6.42 22.17
N ILE A 7 24.27 6.60 20.87
CA ILE A 7 24.60 5.61 19.82
C ILE A 7 26.11 5.39 19.74
N ARG A 8 26.92 6.44 19.84
CA ARG A 8 28.39 6.33 19.91
C ARG A 8 28.87 5.56 21.14
N LEU A 9 28.20 5.71 22.27
CA LEU A 9 28.55 5.01 23.52
C LEU A 9 28.21 3.52 23.44
N ILE A 10 27.08 3.17 22.82
CA ILE A 10 26.62 1.78 22.62
C ILE A 10 27.55 1.06 21.64
N PHE A 11 27.92 1.70 20.54
CA PHE A 11 28.84 1.13 19.55
C PHE A 11 30.25 0.92 20.14
N TYR A 12 30.72 1.86 20.96
CA TYR A 12 32.01 1.75 21.64
C TYR A 12 32.01 0.64 22.72
N LEU A 13 30.91 0.46 23.43
CA LEU A 13 30.75 -0.63 24.43
C LEU A 13 30.65 -2.01 23.77
N LEU A 14 29.94 -2.14 22.60
CA LEU A 14 29.84 -3.36 21.83
C LEU A 14 31.22 -3.79 21.28
N CYS A 15 32.02 -2.87 20.75
CA CYS A 15 33.37 -3.15 20.31
C CYS A 15 34.32 -3.62 21.46
N LYS A 16 34.08 -3.14 22.68
CA LYS A 16 34.86 -3.57 23.86
C LYS A 16 34.50 -4.97 24.37
N ILE A 17 33.26 -5.39 24.22
CA ILE A 17 32.75 -6.69 24.69
C ILE A 17 33.20 -7.84 23.74
N ILE A 18 33.46 -7.57 22.47
CA ILE A 18 33.81 -8.60 21.46
C ILE A 18 35.33 -8.91 21.43
N GLY A 19 36.17 -8.26 22.20
CA GLY A 19 37.59 -8.67 22.39
C GLY A 19 38.48 -8.51 21.14
N LEU A 20 38.09 -7.68 20.15
CA LEU A 20 38.87 -7.42 18.94
C LEU A 20 39.60 -6.07 19.00
N ILE A 21 40.59 -5.94 19.89
CA ILE A 21 41.53 -4.81 19.87
C ILE A 21 42.92 -5.37 19.69
N GLN A 22 43.29 -5.64 18.44
CA GLN A 22 44.65 -5.48 17.94
C GLN A 22 44.59 -5.23 16.41
N ILE A 23 44.09 -4.04 16.07
CA ILE A 23 44.25 -3.50 14.70
C ILE A 23 45.05 -2.24 14.84
N SER A 24 46.20 -2.21 14.17
CA SER A 24 47.19 -1.14 14.25
C SER A 24 46.61 0.25 13.98
N TYR A 25 47.18 1.27 14.63
CA TYR A 25 46.81 2.71 14.57
C TYR A 25 46.58 3.26 13.16
N ILE A 26 47.15 2.65 12.14
CA ILE A 26 46.99 3.06 10.71
C ILE A 26 45.58 2.81 10.17
N ASN A 27 44.87 1.77 10.65
CA ASN A 27 43.49 1.48 10.21
C ASN A 27 42.46 2.38 10.88
N VAL A 28 42.77 2.93 12.04
CA VAL A 28 41.85 3.82 12.78
C VAL A 28 41.78 5.21 12.12
N GLU A 29 42.91 5.76 11.63
CA GLU A 29 42.90 7.03 10.90
C GLU A 29 42.20 6.95 9.54
N LEU A 30 42.37 5.83 8.80
CA LEU A 30 41.66 5.61 7.53
C LEU A 30 40.16 5.44 7.72
N VAL A 31 39.71 4.73 8.76
CA VAL A 31 38.27 4.58 9.11
C VAL A 31 37.69 5.91 9.57
N ILE A 32 38.43 6.75 10.30
CA ILE A 32 37.97 8.07 10.75
C ILE A 32 37.89 9.06 9.57
N MET A 33 38.81 9.02 8.61
CA MET A 33 38.76 9.86 7.40
C MET A 33 37.57 9.47 6.51
N ASP A 34 37.28 8.17 6.36
CA ASP A 34 36.15 7.68 5.56
C ASP A 34 34.79 7.99 6.21
N SER A 35 34.69 7.88 7.55
CA SER A 35 33.49 8.26 8.30
C SER A 35 33.16 9.75 8.15
N HIS A 36 34.14 10.62 8.16
CA HIS A 36 33.94 12.08 8.03
C HIS A 36 33.45 12.49 6.63
N GLN A 37 33.84 11.77 5.57
CA GLN A 37 33.34 12.00 4.24
C GLN A 37 31.92 11.48 4.08
N THR A 38 31.60 10.32 4.63
CA THR A 38 30.24 9.74 4.68
C THR A 38 29.28 10.64 5.45
N GLU A 39 29.70 11.16 6.62
CA GLU A 39 28.91 12.12 7.39
C GLU A 39 28.59 13.42 6.60
N LYS A 40 29.56 13.94 5.84
CA LYS A 40 29.34 15.12 4.98
C LYS A 40 28.35 14.84 3.85
N VAL A 41 28.44 13.66 3.22
CA VAL A 41 27.48 13.25 2.18
C VAL A 41 26.09 13.09 2.77
N ALA A 42 25.96 12.41 3.92
CA ALA A 42 24.69 12.22 4.61
C ALA A 42 24.02 13.56 4.95
N LEU A 43 24.77 14.54 5.51
CA LEU A 43 24.23 15.88 5.83
C LEU A 43 23.74 16.63 4.58
N ARG A 44 24.44 16.48 3.45
CA ARG A 44 24.01 17.09 2.17
C ARG A 44 22.77 16.40 1.61
N ALA A 45 22.70 15.07 1.71
CA ALA A 45 21.54 14.30 1.29
C ALA A 45 20.31 14.66 2.12
N GLU A 46 20.43 14.79 3.45
CA GLU A 46 19.37 15.21 4.35
C GLU A 46 18.81 16.59 3.98
N LYS A 47 19.70 17.56 3.75
CA LYS A 47 19.29 18.91 3.32
C LYS A 47 18.58 18.89 1.98
N MET A 48 19.06 18.10 1.03
CA MET A 48 18.44 17.99 -0.29
C MET A 48 17.07 17.31 -0.19
N LEU A 49 16.97 16.25 0.61
CA LEU A 49 15.72 15.54 0.84
C LEU A 49 14.67 16.47 1.45
N SER A 50 15.04 17.25 2.48
CA SER A 50 14.14 18.24 3.10
C SER A 50 13.66 19.30 2.09
N ALA A 51 14.57 19.83 1.26
CA ALA A 51 14.23 20.83 0.25
C ALA A 51 13.30 20.26 -0.85
N LEU A 52 13.56 19.05 -1.32
CA LEU A 52 12.70 18.38 -2.31
C LEU A 52 11.30 18.11 -1.76
N THR A 53 11.21 17.71 -0.50
CA THR A 53 9.92 17.47 0.17
C THR A 53 9.12 18.74 0.32
N GLU A 54 9.75 19.81 0.81
CA GLU A 54 9.10 21.11 0.93
C GLU A 54 8.60 21.61 -0.44
N GLN A 55 9.40 21.43 -1.50
CA GLN A 55 9.00 21.78 -2.85
C GLN A 55 7.78 20.99 -3.33
N ILE A 56 7.74 19.68 -3.09
CA ILE A 56 6.61 18.83 -3.46
C ILE A 56 5.35 19.22 -2.67
N GLN A 57 5.49 19.49 -1.37
CA GLN A 57 4.36 19.91 -0.53
C GLN A 57 3.77 21.23 -1.03
N LEU A 58 4.62 22.24 -1.26
CA LEU A 58 4.18 23.53 -1.78
C LEU A 58 3.50 23.40 -3.15
N GLN A 59 4.05 22.59 -4.04
CA GLN A 59 3.45 22.33 -5.35
C GLN A 59 2.06 21.67 -5.23
N LYS A 60 1.91 20.69 -4.36
CA LYS A 60 0.62 20.02 -4.14
C LYS A 60 -0.41 20.93 -3.47
N GLU A 61 0.01 21.82 -2.55
CA GLU A 61 -0.85 22.84 -1.95
C GLU A 61 -1.32 23.88 -2.98
N GLU A 62 -0.40 24.42 -3.80
CA GLU A 62 -0.73 25.38 -4.87
C GLU A 62 -1.72 24.79 -5.89
N LEU A 63 -1.55 23.51 -6.24
CA LEU A 63 -2.41 22.80 -7.19
C LEU A 63 -3.68 22.25 -6.55
N LYS A 64 -3.87 22.39 -5.22
CA LYS A 64 -4.98 21.81 -4.45
C LYS A 64 -5.10 20.28 -4.63
N GLU A 65 -3.97 19.59 -4.68
CA GLU A 65 -3.88 18.13 -4.84
C GLU A 65 -3.97 17.37 -3.51
N ASN A 66 -4.18 18.08 -2.40
CA ASN A 66 -4.42 17.48 -1.09
C ASN A 66 -5.83 16.88 -0.94
N GLU A 67 -6.72 17.14 -1.92
CA GLU A 67 -8.06 16.58 -1.97
C GLU A 67 -8.25 15.74 -3.24
N TYR A 68 -8.98 14.64 -3.11
CA TYR A 68 -9.29 13.80 -4.25
C TYR A 68 -10.13 14.55 -5.30
N PHE A 69 -9.58 14.73 -6.48
CA PHE A 69 -10.12 15.61 -7.53
C PHE A 69 -11.44 15.12 -8.15
N GLN A 70 -11.73 13.79 -8.06
CA GLN A 70 -12.81 13.17 -8.80
C GLN A 70 -14.17 13.60 -8.29
N VAL A 71 -14.94 14.24 -9.17
CA VAL A 71 -16.33 14.60 -8.92
C VAL A 71 -17.23 14.12 -10.05
N TYR A 72 -18.47 13.87 -9.72
CA TYR A 72 -19.47 13.34 -10.64
C TYR A 72 -20.68 14.28 -10.74
N SER A 73 -21.21 14.43 -11.96
CA SER A 73 -22.50 15.09 -12.12
C SER A 73 -23.64 14.17 -11.66
N LYS A 74 -24.78 14.75 -11.25
CA LYS A 74 -25.98 14.01 -10.88
C LYS A 74 -26.42 13.00 -11.96
N ALA A 75 -26.25 13.36 -13.24
CA ALA A 75 -26.54 12.48 -14.36
C ALA A 75 -25.56 11.30 -14.51
N ALA A 76 -24.31 11.49 -14.09
CA ALA A 76 -23.31 10.39 -14.06
C ALA A 76 -23.63 9.43 -12.90
N VAL A 77 -23.91 9.94 -11.71
CA VAL A 77 -24.28 9.15 -10.53
C VAL A 77 -25.52 8.28 -10.80
N ALA A 78 -26.48 8.79 -11.55
CA ALA A 78 -27.68 8.03 -11.94
C ALA A 78 -27.42 6.79 -12.81
N LYS A 79 -26.20 6.62 -13.34
CA LYS A 79 -25.77 5.46 -14.11
C LYS A 79 -25.04 4.40 -13.28
N PHE A 80 -24.79 4.67 -12.01
CA PHE A 80 -24.08 3.74 -11.13
C PHE A 80 -25.02 2.60 -10.69
N PRO A 81 -24.48 1.46 -10.28
CA PRO A 81 -25.28 0.32 -9.85
C PRO A 81 -26.31 0.69 -8.80
N LYS A 82 -27.50 0.05 -8.85
CA LYS A 82 -28.60 0.27 -7.90
C LYS A 82 -29.18 1.72 -7.90
N LEU A 83 -28.72 2.61 -8.81
CA LEU A 83 -29.22 3.97 -8.94
C LEU A 83 -29.95 4.16 -10.28
N THR A 84 -30.92 5.07 -10.27
CA THR A 84 -31.65 5.56 -11.45
C THR A 84 -31.80 7.08 -11.32
N ARG A 85 -32.09 7.76 -12.42
CA ARG A 85 -32.28 9.20 -12.40
C ARG A 85 -33.35 9.64 -11.38
N ALA A 86 -34.49 8.94 -11.38
CA ALA A 86 -35.61 9.29 -10.49
C ALA A 86 -35.24 9.14 -9.01
N ASN A 87 -34.54 8.02 -8.64
CA ASN A 87 -34.19 7.81 -7.24
C ASN A 87 -33.04 8.72 -6.78
N VAL A 88 -32.09 9.07 -7.65
CA VAL A 88 -31.04 10.05 -7.33
C VAL A 88 -31.64 11.45 -7.16
N ASP A 89 -32.56 11.85 -8.07
CA ASP A 89 -33.21 13.13 -7.98
C ASP A 89 -34.03 13.28 -6.66
N TYR A 90 -34.76 12.24 -6.29
CA TYR A 90 -35.53 12.19 -5.04
C TYR A 90 -34.60 12.24 -3.81
N THR A 91 -33.60 11.32 -3.75
CA THR A 91 -32.71 11.22 -2.59
C THR A 91 -31.91 12.51 -2.36
N VAL A 92 -31.37 13.10 -3.42
CA VAL A 92 -30.62 14.37 -3.31
C VAL A 92 -31.51 15.48 -2.77
N SER A 93 -32.76 15.59 -3.25
CA SER A 93 -33.70 16.58 -2.75
C SER A 93 -34.08 16.36 -1.28
N GLU A 94 -34.23 15.09 -0.87
CA GLU A 94 -34.54 14.73 0.51
C GLU A 94 -33.37 15.06 1.45
N MET A 95 -32.12 14.72 1.02
CA MET A 95 -30.92 15.06 1.77
C MET A 95 -30.70 16.58 1.88
N GLU A 96 -30.92 17.35 0.79
CA GLU A 96 -30.83 18.83 0.82
C GLU A 96 -31.88 19.43 1.75
N ASN A 97 -33.11 18.91 1.76
CA ASN A 97 -34.15 19.33 2.69
C ASN A 97 -33.80 19.00 4.15
N GLY A 98 -33.03 17.94 4.38
CA GLY A 98 -32.46 17.57 5.67
C GLY A 98 -31.20 18.35 6.07
N GLY A 99 -30.79 19.34 5.26
CA GLY A 99 -29.64 20.20 5.52
C GLY A 99 -28.30 19.68 4.98
N TYR A 100 -28.27 18.58 4.20
CA TYR A 100 -27.05 18.09 3.55
C TYR A 100 -26.67 19.02 2.39
N VAL A 101 -25.37 19.37 2.29
CA VAL A 101 -24.88 20.30 1.29
C VAL A 101 -24.08 19.56 0.21
N PHE A 102 -24.59 19.62 -1.02
CA PHE A 102 -23.83 19.18 -2.20
C PHE A 102 -23.15 20.38 -2.86
N GLU A 103 -21.86 20.23 -3.19
CA GLU A 103 -21.15 21.24 -3.96
C GLU A 103 -21.76 21.38 -5.36
N LYS A 104 -21.87 22.64 -5.82
CA LYS A 104 -22.32 22.97 -7.17
C LYS A 104 -21.28 23.88 -7.82
N ARG A 105 -20.85 23.53 -9.01
CA ARG A 105 -19.86 24.29 -9.79
C ARG A 105 -20.50 24.95 -11.00
N ALA A 106 -19.99 26.14 -11.36
CA ALA A 106 -20.46 26.85 -12.55
C ALA A 106 -20.15 26.02 -13.82
N ALA A 107 -21.16 25.93 -14.71
CA ALA A 107 -21.05 25.24 -16.00
C ALA A 107 -21.74 26.11 -17.07
N GLY A 108 -21.02 27.09 -17.61
CA GLY A 108 -21.57 28.10 -18.49
C GLY A 108 -22.58 29.00 -17.76
N SER A 109 -23.81 29.11 -18.26
CA SER A 109 -24.93 29.89 -17.67
C SER A 109 -25.69 29.14 -16.55
N SER A 110 -25.30 27.91 -16.22
CA SER A 110 -25.98 27.07 -15.21
C SER A 110 -24.99 26.58 -14.15
N THR A 111 -25.53 26.05 -13.03
CA THR A 111 -24.73 25.33 -12.03
C THR A 111 -24.99 23.84 -12.14
N LYS A 112 -23.97 23.01 -11.95
CA LYS A 112 -24.07 21.55 -11.93
C LYS A 112 -23.52 21.01 -10.62
N TYR A 113 -24.12 19.94 -10.12
CA TYR A 113 -23.61 19.21 -8.98
C TYR A 113 -22.21 18.68 -9.27
N ALA A 114 -21.31 18.80 -8.29
CA ALA A 114 -19.96 18.25 -8.26
C ALA A 114 -19.86 17.26 -7.08
N MET A 115 -20.46 16.09 -7.25
CA MET A 115 -20.58 15.09 -6.19
C MET A 115 -19.28 14.34 -6.03
N THR A 116 -18.69 14.39 -4.84
CA THR A 116 -17.51 13.61 -4.47
C THR A 116 -17.85 12.13 -4.30
N VAL A 117 -16.82 11.26 -4.20
CA VAL A 117 -16.98 9.84 -3.84
C VAL A 117 -17.77 9.70 -2.54
N GLN A 118 -17.48 10.53 -1.53
CA GLN A 118 -18.19 10.49 -0.26
C GLN A 118 -19.67 10.88 -0.40
N ASN A 119 -20.00 11.90 -1.18
CA ASN A 119 -21.41 12.25 -1.43
C ASN A 119 -22.21 11.09 -2.06
N ILE A 120 -21.57 10.31 -2.94
CA ILE A 120 -22.20 9.16 -3.59
C ILE A 120 -22.43 8.04 -2.58
N VAL A 121 -21.46 7.76 -1.74
CA VAL A 121 -21.57 6.79 -0.64
C VAL A 121 -22.72 7.20 0.30
N ASP A 122 -22.80 8.49 0.66
CA ASP A 122 -23.87 9.00 1.53
C ASP A 122 -25.26 8.87 0.89
N ILE A 123 -25.36 9.03 -0.45
CA ILE A 123 -26.59 8.74 -1.19
C ILE A 123 -26.99 7.27 -1.05
N TYR A 124 -26.04 6.32 -1.18
CA TYR A 124 -26.30 4.89 -0.98
C TYR A 124 -26.73 4.59 0.45
N HIS A 125 -26.08 5.19 1.45
CA HIS A 125 -26.43 5.03 2.87
C HIS A 125 -27.84 5.57 3.16
N HIS A 126 -28.15 6.76 2.68
CA HIS A 126 -29.50 7.36 2.84
C HIS A 126 -30.60 6.48 2.25
N ARG A 127 -30.27 5.72 1.20
CA ARG A 127 -31.17 4.76 0.56
C ARG A 127 -31.22 3.38 1.23
N GLY A 128 -30.47 3.16 2.30
CA GLY A 128 -30.40 1.87 3.00
C GLY A 128 -29.75 0.75 2.17
N VAL A 129 -28.84 1.09 1.24
CA VAL A 129 -28.10 0.08 0.49
C VAL A 129 -27.08 -0.56 1.43
N PRO A 130 -27.08 -1.91 1.60
CA PRO A 130 -26.13 -2.59 2.46
C PRO A 130 -24.69 -2.36 2.01
N LYS A 131 -23.80 -2.16 2.98
CA LYS A 131 -22.35 -2.02 2.80
C LYS A 131 -21.69 -3.41 2.69
N TYR A 132 -20.45 -3.44 2.23
CA TYR A 132 -19.65 -4.67 2.17
C TYR A 132 -19.51 -5.33 3.54
N ARG A 133 -19.18 -4.56 4.57
CA ARG A 133 -19.01 -5.02 5.95
C ARG A 133 -20.26 -5.58 6.61
N ASP A 134 -21.44 -5.28 6.08
CA ASP A 134 -22.70 -5.87 6.58
C ASP A 134 -22.79 -7.37 6.21
N ARG A 135 -22.08 -7.79 5.15
CA ARG A 135 -21.98 -9.19 4.72
C ARG A 135 -20.69 -9.85 5.23
N HIS A 136 -19.64 -9.07 5.36
CA HIS A 136 -18.30 -9.53 5.73
C HIS A 136 -17.76 -8.64 6.86
N PRO A 137 -18.06 -8.99 8.13
CA PRO A 137 -17.76 -8.12 9.29
C PRO A 137 -16.26 -8.02 9.61
N GLU A 138 -15.44 -8.89 9.06
CA GLU A 138 -13.99 -8.86 9.23
C GLU A 138 -13.28 -8.66 7.89
N ALA A 139 -12.21 -7.86 7.93
CA ALA A 139 -11.37 -7.60 6.78
C ALA A 139 -10.74 -8.89 6.23
N MET A 140 -10.53 -8.92 4.92
CA MET A 140 -9.62 -9.88 4.30
C MET A 140 -8.24 -9.26 4.15
N THR A 141 -7.22 -9.98 4.61
CA THR A 141 -5.84 -9.55 4.52
C THR A 141 -5.17 -10.16 3.28
N LEU A 142 -4.64 -9.29 2.42
CA LEU A 142 -3.97 -9.70 1.19
C LEU A 142 -2.50 -9.27 1.22
N PHE A 143 -1.61 -10.20 0.94
CA PHE A 143 -0.18 -9.90 0.80
C PHE A 143 0.24 -9.96 -0.67
N VAL A 144 0.73 -8.83 -1.21
CA VAL A 144 1.27 -8.76 -2.57
C VAL A 144 2.75 -9.12 -2.54
N GLY A 145 3.06 -10.40 -2.76
CA GLY A 145 4.37 -10.98 -2.49
C GLY A 145 5.13 -11.46 -3.72
N ASN A 146 6.43 -11.13 -3.78
CA ASN A 146 7.43 -11.71 -4.68
C ASN A 146 8.83 -11.29 -4.21
N LEU A 147 9.79 -12.23 -4.19
CA LEU A 147 11.17 -11.93 -3.79
C LEU A 147 11.97 -11.18 -4.87
N LYS A 148 11.43 -11.04 -6.07
CA LYS A 148 12.07 -10.25 -7.12
C LYS A 148 11.73 -8.77 -6.95
N GLY A 149 12.76 -7.92 -6.94
CA GLY A 149 12.59 -6.46 -6.97
C GLY A 149 12.08 -5.98 -8.33
N GLY A 150 11.33 -4.87 -8.33
CA GLY A 150 10.87 -4.22 -9.55
C GLY A 150 9.74 -4.93 -10.31
N VAL A 151 9.04 -5.89 -9.70
CA VAL A 151 7.91 -6.62 -10.32
C VAL A 151 6.55 -5.93 -10.15
N SER A 152 6.54 -4.70 -9.70
CA SER A 152 5.35 -3.86 -9.46
C SER A 152 4.53 -4.25 -8.21
N LYS A 153 5.09 -4.86 -7.17
CA LYS A 153 4.38 -5.14 -5.91
C LYS A 153 3.68 -3.88 -5.39
N THR A 154 4.45 -2.89 -5.01
CA THR A 154 3.96 -1.62 -4.44
C THR A 154 2.98 -0.91 -5.37
N VAL A 155 3.32 -0.75 -6.66
CA VAL A 155 2.42 -0.09 -7.63
C VAL A 155 1.10 -0.83 -7.75
N SER A 156 1.12 -2.17 -7.73
CA SER A 156 -0.11 -2.98 -7.74
C SER A 156 -0.93 -2.79 -6.47
N THR A 157 -0.28 -2.82 -5.31
CA THR A 157 -0.92 -2.65 -4.00
C THR A 157 -1.63 -1.30 -3.89
N VAL A 158 -0.91 -0.20 -4.14
CA VAL A 158 -1.47 1.16 -3.97
C VAL A 158 -2.51 1.49 -5.04
N SER A 159 -2.31 1.03 -6.29
CA SER A 159 -3.29 1.22 -7.35
C SER A 159 -4.57 0.44 -7.08
N LEU A 160 -4.45 -0.80 -6.58
CA LEU A 160 -5.58 -1.64 -6.19
C LEU A 160 -6.36 -1.03 -5.03
N ALA A 161 -5.68 -0.58 -3.98
CA ALA A 161 -6.31 0.06 -2.83
C ALA A 161 -7.15 1.28 -3.22
N HIS A 162 -6.56 2.20 -4.00
CA HIS A 162 -7.27 3.37 -4.49
C HIS A 162 -8.40 3.02 -5.48
N ALA A 163 -8.16 2.07 -6.41
CA ALA A 163 -9.14 1.70 -7.40
C ALA A 163 -10.36 0.98 -6.77
N LEU A 164 -10.17 0.09 -5.80
CA LEU A 164 -11.28 -0.55 -5.08
C LEU A 164 -12.22 0.48 -4.46
N ARG A 165 -11.67 1.51 -3.81
CA ARG A 165 -12.45 2.56 -3.16
C ARG A 165 -13.12 3.51 -4.14
N ALA A 166 -12.43 3.88 -5.23
CA ALA A 166 -12.90 4.90 -6.17
C ALA A 166 -13.68 4.33 -7.38
N HIS A 167 -13.70 3.01 -7.57
CA HIS A 167 -14.34 2.38 -8.72
C HIS A 167 -15.85 2.64 -8.75
N PRO A 168 -16.39 3.25 -9.82
CA PRO A 168 -17.80 3.62 -9.90
C PRO A 168 -18.78 2.48 -9.63
N HIS A 169 -18.41 1.25 -10.01
CA HIS A 169 -19.26 0.07 -9.82
C HIS A 169 -19.11 -0.57 -8.43
N LEU A 170 -18.22 -0.06 -7.56
CA LEU A 170 -18.01 -0.56 -6.20
C LEU A 170 -18.36 0.49 -5.13
N LEU A 171 -18.69 1.73 -5.50
CA LEU A 171 -19.00 2.80 -4.54
C LEU A 171 -20.16 2.45 -3.58
N PHE A 172 -21.11 1.62 -4.02
CA PHE A 172 -22.21 1.18 -3.17
C PHE A 172 -21.78 0.21 -2.07
N GLU A 173 -20.61 -0.40 -2.20
CA GLU A 173 -20.04 -1.29 -1.18
C GLU A 173 -19.43 -0.51 0.00
N ASP A 174 -19.15 0.78 -0.15
CA ASP A 174 -18.51 1.65 0.84
C ASP A 174 -17.24 1.04 1.43
N LEU A 175 -16.36 0.57 0.55
CA LEU A 175 -15.14 -0.13 0.95
C LEU A 175 -14.19 0.77 1.75
N ARG A 176 -13.68 0.25 2.87
CA ARG A 176 -12.56 0.81 3.62
C ARG A 176 -11.33 -0.06 3.43
N VAL A 177 -10.23 0.55 3.08
CA VAL A 177 -9.00 -0.15 2.73
C VAL A 177 -7.83 0.38 3.55
N LEU A 178 -7.08 -0.52 4.18
CA LEU A 178 -5.82 -0.20 4.82
C LEU A 178 -4.68 -0.79 4.00
N VAL A 179 -3.63 -0.01 3.80
CA VAL A 179 -2.34 -0.50 3.29
C VAL A 179 -1.33 -0.46 4.42
N ILE A 180 -0.72 -1.60 4.74
CA ILE A 180 0.38 -1.70 5.70
C ILE A 180 1.68 -1.76 4.89
N ASP A 181 2.50 -0.73 4.99
CA ASP A 181 3.80 -0.67 4.35
C ASP A 181 4.85 -1.28 5.29
N LEU A 182 5.48 -2.38 4.87
CA LEU A 182 6.57 -3.05 5.56
C LEU A 182 7.90 -2.94 4.79
N ASP A 183 7.93 -2.20 3.66
CA ASP A 183 9.17 -1.94 2.95
C ASP A 183 9.87 -0.73 3.56
N PRO A 184 11.09 -0.86 4.12
CA PRO A 184 11.84 0.28 4.65
C PRO A 184 12.11 1.39 3.62
N GLN A 185 11.96 1.10 2.32
CA GLN A 185 12.01 2.14 1.28
C GLN A 185 10.78 3.05 1.27
N SER A 186 9.74 2.73 2.04
CA SER A 186 8.51 3.52 2.24
C SER A 186 7.78 3.88 0.94
N SER A 187 7.89 3.02 -0.08
CA SER A 187 7.33 3.34 -1.40
C SER A 187 5.80 3.41 -1.40
N ALA A 188 5.11 2.48 -0.71
CA ALA A 188 3.65 2.54 -0.58
C ALA A 188 3.21 3.78 0.20
N THR A 189 3.94 4.12 1.26
CA THR A 189 3.74 5.34 2.05
C THR A 189 3.85 6.59 1.18
N MET A 190 4.88 6.70 0.33
CA MET A 190 5.06 7.84 -0.59
C MET A 190 3.87 8.02 -1.53
N PHE A 191 3.36 6.94 -2.12
CA PHE A 191 2.23 6.99 -3.03
C PHE A 191 0.91 7.38 -2.36
N LEU A 192 0.70 6.96 -1.11
CA LEU A 192 -0.57 7.13 -0.40
C LEU A 192 -0.58 8.40 0.46
N ASN A 193 0.53 8.70 1.11
CA ASN A 193 0.71 9.90 1.93
C ASN A 193 2.19 10.33 1.95
N HIS A 194 2.61 11.11 0.95
CA HIS A 194 3.99 11.53 0.76
C HIS A 194 4.56 12.36 1.94
N THR A 195 3.70 13.02 2.73
CA THR A 195 4.15 13.83 3.87
C THR A 195 4.72 12.96 5.00
N ARG A 196 4.33 11.69 5.06
CA ARG A 196 4.80 10.72 6.04
C ARG A 196 6.01 9.90 5.57
N ALA A 197 6.38 9.98 4.30
CA ALA A 197 7.51 9.24 3.75
C ALA A 197 8.86 9.95 3.96
N VAL A 198 8.85 11.17 4.49
CA VAL A 198 10.04 12.01 4.59
C VAL A 198 10.33 12.40 6.03
N GLY A 199 11.60 12.25 6.41
CA GLY A 199 12.09 12.51 7.75
C GLY A 199 12.05 11.29 8.69
N LEU A 200 12.35 11.52 9.95
CA LEU A 200 12.21 10.51 11.01
C LEU A 200 10.72 10.36 11.35
N VAL A 201 10.15 9.23 10.99
CA VAL A 201 8.77 8.88 11.34
C VAL A 201 8.83 7.94 12.53
N GLU A 202 8.29 8.37 13.68
CA GLU A 202 8.27 7.58 14.92
C GLU A 202 7.06 6.63 15.00
N THR A 203 6.07 6.79 14.08
CA THR A 203 4.84 6.01 14.06
C THR A 203 4.77 5.13 12.81
N THR A 204 5.66 4.12 12.74
CA THR A 204 5.74 3.19 11.60
C THR A 204 5.04 1.86 11.89
N SER A 205 4.83 1.07 10.85
CA SER A 205 4.30 -0.30 10.96
C SER A 205 5.19 -1.18 11.84
N ALA A 206 6.52 -1.09 11.70
CA ALA A 206 7.46 -1.85 12.51
C ALA A 206 7.43 -1.41 13.99
N GLN A 207 7.31 -0.11 14.26
CA GLN A 207 7.13 0.43 15.61
C GLN A 207 5.80 -0.05 16.23
N ALA A 208 4.70 0.03 15.49
CA ALA A 208 3.40 -0.44 15.95
C ALA A 208 3.41 -1.94 16.29
N MET A 209 4.11 -2.74 15.47
CA MET A 209 4.28 -4.17 15.72
C MET A 209 4.98 -4.42 17.06
N LEU A 210 6.10 -3.74 17.35
CA LEU A 210 6.91 -3.95 18.55
C LEU A 210 6.29 -3.36 19.82
N GLN A 211 5.62 -2.21 19.71
CA GLN A 211 5.06 -1.53 20.88
C GLN A 211 3.73 -2.12 21.32
N ASN A 212 3.10 -2.97 20.51
CA ASN A 212 1.80 -3.59 20.78
C ASN A 212 0.74 -2.58 21.27
N VAL A 213 0.69 -1.44 20.59
CA VAL A 213 -0.21 -0.32 20.92
C VAL A 213 -1.68 -0.70 20.83
N SER A 214 -2.56 0.06 21.48
CA SER A 214 -4.00 -0.18 21.44
C SER A 214 -4.60 0.08 20.05
N ARG A 215 -5.82 -0.43 19.81
CA ARG A 215 -6.55 -0.13 18.57
C ARG A 215 -6.76 1.37 18.37
N GLU A 216 -7.09 2.10 19.44
CA GLU A 216 -7.30 3.55 19.43
C GLU A 216 -6.02 4.30 19.06
N GLU A 217 -4.89 3.90 19.57
CA GLU A 217 -3.58 4.48 19.22
C GLU A 217 -3.22 4.17 17.76
N LEU A 218 -3.45 2.94 17.28
CA LEU A 218 -3.26 2.60 15.86
C LEU A 218 -4.03 3.55 14.95
N LEU A 219 -5.33 3.75 15.22
CA LEU A 219 -6.21 4.56 14.39
C LEU A 219 -5.93 6.06 14.48
N ASN A 220 -5.48 6.57 15.62
CA ASN A 220 -5.34 8.00 15.85
C ASN A 220 -3.91 8.54 15.65
N GLU A 221 -2.89 7.70 15.85
CA GLU A 221 -1.49 8.14 15.88
C GLU A 221 -0.64 7.51 14.77
N PHE A 222 -0.88 6.25 14.44
CA PHE A 222 -0.07 5.50 13.47
C PHE A 222 -0.63 5.51 12.06
N ILE A 223 -1.95 5.32 11.92
CA ILE A 223 -2.61 5.25 10.62
C ILE A 223 -2.91 6.66 10.13
N VAL A 224 -2.61 6.91 8.87
CA VAL A 224 -2.86 8.20 8.23
C VAL A 224 -3.70 8.01 6.96
N PRO A 225 -4.60 8.98 6.67
CA PRO A 225 -5.42 8.90 5.47
C PRO A 225 -4.59 9.13 4.20
N SER A 226 -4.98 8.47 3.12
CA SER A 226 -4.52 8.83 1.78
C SER A 226 -5.36 9.95 1.19
N VAL A 227 -4.96 10.46 0.00
CA VAL A 227 -5.76 11.46 -0.73
C VAL A 227 -7.13 10.91 -1.18
N VAL A 228 -7.28 9.59 -1.37
CA VAL A 228 -8.57 8.96 -1.71
C VAL A 228 -9.32 8.62 -0.43
N PRO A 229 -10.44 9.29 -0.11
CA PRO A 229 -11.16 9.08 1.14
C PRO A 229 -11.61 7.61 1.32
N GLY A 230 -11.32 7.02 2.48
CA GLY A 230 -11.62 5.63 2.79
C GLY A 230 -10.48 4.66 2.45
N VAL A 231 -9.33 5.18 2.04
CA VAL A 231 -8.07 4.44 1.95
C VAL A 231 -7.06 5.07 2.91
N ASP A 232 -6.54 4.26 3.81
CA ASP A 232 -5.56 4.66 4.82
C ASP A 232 -4.26 3.89 4.65
N VAL A 233 -3.17 4.40 5.22
CA VAL A 233 -1.88 3.75 5.24
C VAL A 233 -1.28 3.72 6.63
N LEU A 234 -0.73 2.59 7.02
CA LEU A 234 0.18 2.44 8.15
C LEU A 234 1.61 2.53 7.57
N PRO A 235 2.34 3.63 7.83
CA PRO A 235 3.55 3.97 7.10
C PRO A 235 4.76 3.13 7.50
N ALA A 236 5.78 3.08 6.63
CA ALA A 236 7.12 2.59 6.91
C ALA A 236 8.15 3.74 6.93
N SER A 237 9.34 3.45 7.42
CA SER A 237 10.50 4.33 7.40
C SER A 237 11.78 3.56 7.11
N ILE A 238 12.80 4.26 6.59
CA ILE A 238 14.12 3.66 6.35
C ILE A 238 14.72 3.05 7.62
N ASP A 239 14.39 3.58 8.79
CA ASP A 239 14.88 3.09 10.08
C ASP A 239 14.28 1.73 10.44
N ASP A 240 13.18 1.32 9.85
CA ASP A 240 12.56 0.01 10.03
C ASP A 240 13.49 -1.13 9.55
N ALA A 241 14.47 -0.84 8.67
CA ALA A 241 15.50 -1.80 8.28
C ALA A 241 16.35 -2.27 9.48
N PHE A 242 16.62 -1.38 10.44
CA PHE A 242 17.34 -1.74 11.67
C PHE A 242 16.47 -2.62 12.57
N ILE A 243 15.18 -2.33 12.64
CA ILE A 243 14.21 -3.16 13.38
C ILE A 243 14.13 -4.54 12.73
N ALA A 244 14.00 -4.62 11.41
CA ALA A 244 13.96 -5.90 10.67
C ALA A 244 15.21 -6.75 10.91
N SER A 245 16.39 -6.12 10.95
CA SER A 245 17.67 -6.84 11.15
C SER A 245 17.84 -7.39 12.57
N GLY A 246 17.25 -6.75 13.58
CA GLY A 246 17.28 -7.15 14.99
C GLY A 246 16.02 -7.85 15.49
N TRP A 247 15.08 -8.20 14.58
CA TRP A 247 13.70 -8.55 14.88
C TRP A 247 13.51 -9.57 15.99
N GLU A 248 14.19 -10.72 15.92
CA GLU A 248 14.04 -11.79 16.91
C GLU A 248 14.48 -11.37 18.31
N SER A 249 15.59 -10.60 18.40
CA SER A 249 16.09 -10.07 19.67
C SER A 249 15.15 -9.00 20.24
N LEU A 250 14.64 -8.12 19.40
CA LEU A 250 13.69 -7.08 19.79
C LEU A 250 12.36 -7.69 20.25
N CYS A 251 11.85 -8.71 19.56
CA CYS A 251 10.65 -9.44 20.00
C CYS A 251 10.88 -10.12 21.36
N ALA A 252 12.03 -10.76 21.57
CA ALA A 252 12.33 -11.39 22.85
C ALA A 252 12.39 -10.39 24.00
N GLU A 253 12.85 -9.15 23.75
CA GLU A 253 12.95 -8.07 24.74
C GLU A 253 11.61 -7.39 25.00
N HIS A 254 10.88 -7.00 23.94
CA HIS A 254 9.69 -6.15 24.05
C HIS A 254 8.38 -6.93 24.08
N LEU A 255 8.36 -8.15 23.55
CA LEU A 255 7.16 -9.00 23.39
C LEU A 255 7.43 -10.41 23.96
N PRO A 256 7.83 -10.54 25.24
CA PRO A 256 8.22 -11.83 25.79
C PRO A 256 7.09 -12.86 25.71
N GLY A 257 7.38 -14.00 25.08
CA GLY A 257 6.41 -15.09 24.93
C GLY A 257 5.53 -15.01 23.65
N GLN A 258 5.57 -13.91 22.92
CA GLN A 258 4.88 -13.81 21.61
C GLN A 258 5.75 -14.40 20.50
N ASN A 259 5.10 -15.09 19.54
CA ASN A 259 5.80 -15.63 18.39
C ASN A 259 6.24 -14.50 17.43
N PRO A 260 7.54 -14.36 17.12
CA PRO A 260 8.03 -13.25 16.28
C PRO A 260 7.47 -13.24 14.84
N HIS A 261 6.86 -14.34 14.38
CA HIS A 261 6.20 -14.39 13.06
C HIS A 261 4.71 -14.06 13.10
N ALA A 262 4.11 -13.98 14.30
CA ALA A 262 2.69 -13.68 14.49
C ALA A 262 2.41 -12.19 14.81
N VAL A 263 3.46 -11.40 15.04
CA VAL A 263 3.36 -10.04 15.59
C VAL A 263 2.52 -9.10 14.71
N LEU A 264 2.69 -9.12 13.40
CA LEU A 264 1.87 -8.31 12.49
C LEU A 264 0.38 -8.64 12.63
N ARG A 265 0.05 -9.93 12.69
CA ARG A 265 -1.33 -10.38 12.82
C ARG A 265 -1.93 -9.96 14.17
N GLU A 266 -1.25 -10.31 15.26
CA GLU A 266 -1.79 -10.16 16.61
C GLU A 266 -1.81 -8.70 17.08
N ASN A 267 -0.75 -7.93 16.75
CA ASN A 267 -0.60 -6.57 17.25
C ASN A 267 -1.24 -5.51 16.35
N ILE A 268 -1.52 -5.82 15.07
CA ILE A 268 -2.11 -4.85 14.13
C ILE A 268 -3.39 -5.39 13.50
N ILE A 269 -3.34 -6.50 12.75
CA ILE A 269 -4.46 -6.92 11.91
C ILE A 269 -5.67 -7.34 12.74
N ASP A 270 -5.48 -8.18 13.75
CA ASP A 270 -6.59 -8.66 14.60
C ASP A 270 -7.26 -7.51 15.39
N LYS A 271 -6.55 -6.40 15.63
CA LYS A 271 -7.11 -5.21 16.25
C LYS A 271 -7.93 -4.34 15.28
N LEU A 272 -7.60 -4.37 13.99
CA LEU A 272 -8.15 -3.48 12.96
C LEU A 272 -9.12 -4.17 12.00
N LYS A 273 -9.25 -5.50 12.04
CA LYS A 273 -10.06 -6.27 11.08
C LYS A 273 -11.54 -5.90 11.04
N SER A 274 -12.07 -5.26 12.07
CA SER A 274 -13.46 -4.75 12.09
C SER A 274 -13.60 -3.31 11.56
N ASP A 275 -12.49 -2.60 11.33
CA ASP A 275 -12.49 -1.21 10.87
C ASP A 275 -12.38 -1.09 9.35
N TYR A 276 -11.82 -2.12 8.73
CA TYR A 276 -11.56 -2.18 7.29
C TYR A 276 -12.26 -3.37 6.65
N ASP A 277 -12.42 -3.30 5.33
CA ASP A 277 -12.96 -4.38 4.50
C ASP A 277 -11.80 -5.19 3.86
N PHE A 278 -10.72 -4.50 3.51
CA PHE A 278 -9.48 -5.08 2.99
C PHE A 278 -8.27 -4.47 3.68
N ILE A 279 -7.31 -5.34 4.02
CA ILE A 279 -5.99 -4.94 4.52
C ILE A 279 -4.95 -5.48 3.55
N PHE A 280 -4.26 -4.58 2.84
CA PHE A 280 -3.15 -4.94 1.96
C PHE A 280 -1.83 -4.80 2.69
N VAL A 281 -0.97 -5.81 2.56
CA VAL A 281 0.41 -5.75 3.07
C VAL A 281 1.34 -5.62 1.88
N ASP A 282 2.16 -4.58 1.86
CA ASP A 282 3.28 -4.38 0.93
C ASP A 282 4.60 -4.60 1.64
N SER A 283 5.55 -5.29 1.03
CA SER A 283 6.87 -5.55 1.60
C SER A 283 7.99 -5.46 0.58
N GLY A 284 9.20 -5.23 1.07
CA GLY A 284 10.41 -5.29 0.27
C GLY A 284 10.66 -6.69 -0.34
N PRO A 285 11.61 -6.80 -1.29
CA PRO A 285 11.93 -8.05 -1.96
C PRO A 285 12.90 -8.92 -1.14
N HIS A 286 12.90 -8.82 0.19
CA HIS A 286 13.85 -9.47 1.08
C HIS A 286 13.20 -10.63 1.84
N LEU A 287 13.98 -11.70 2.03
CA LEU A 287 13.58 -12.81 2.89
C LEU A 287 13.97 -12.50 4.34
N ASP A 288 13.21 -11.62 4.96
CA ASP A 288 13.40 -11.13 6.32
C ASP A 288 12.23 -11.47 7.25
N ALA A 289 12.25 -10.91 8.44
CA ALA A 289 11.19 -11.09 9.42
C ALA A 289 9.86 -10.48 8.96
N PHE A 290 9.90 -9.37 8.23
CA PHE A 290 8.69 -8.69 7.75
C PHE A 290 7.97 -9.51 6.68
N LEU A 291 8.71 -10.12 5.74
CA LEU A 291 8.12 -11.05 4.78
C LEU A 291 7.45 -12.24 5.48
N LYS A 292 8.09 -12.82 6.50
CA LYS A 292 7.50 -13.96 7.24
C LYS A 292 6.23 -13.54 7.98
N ASN A 293 6.23 -12.36 8.61
CA ASN A 293 5.05 -11.79 9.25
C ASN A 293 3.93 -11.52 8.24
N ALA A 294 4.25 -10.99 7.05
CA ALA A 294 3.28 -10.75 5.98
C ALA A 294 2.62 -12.05 5.50
N ILE A 295 3.41 -13.12 5.27
CA ILE A 295 2.88 -14.44 4.89
C ILE A 295 2.01 -15.04 6.01
N ALA A 296 2.47 -14.96 7.26
CA ALA A 296 1.74 -15.50 8.42
C ALA A 296 0.41 -14.78 8.67
N ALA A 297 0.35 -13.49 8.35
CA ALA A 297 -0.81 -12.64 8.58
C ALA A 297 -1.85 -12.68 7.45
N ALA A 298 -1.45 -13.06 6.24
CA ALA A 298 -2.31 -13.01 5.06
C ALA A 298 -3.37 -14.11 5.04
N ASP A 299 -4.57 -13.76 4.57
CA ASP A 299 -5.61 -14.72 4.18
C ASP A 299 -5.43 -15.13 2.71
N LEU A 300 -4.96 -14.21 1.86
CA LEU A 300 -4.67 -14.45 0.45
C LEU A 300 -3.30 -13.89 0.07
N LEU A 301 -2.59 -14.64 -0.76
CA LEU A 301 -1.43 -14.13 -1.48
C LEU A 301 -1.85 -13.60 -2.85
N MET A 302 -1.18 -12.55 -3.30
CA MET A 302 -1.25 -12.04 -4.66
C MET A 302 0.16 -12.00 -5.25
N THR A 303 0.38 -12.76 -6.32
CA THR A 303 1.71 -12.86 -6.94
C THR A 303 1.76 -12.10 -8.26
N PRO A 304 2.48 -10.97 -8.33
CA PRO A 304 2.74 -10.27 -9.59
C PRO A 304 3.73 -11.06 -10.44
N ILE A 305 3.37 -11.28 -11.72
CA ILE A 305 4.13 -12.07 -12.66
C ILE A 305 4.56 -11.17 -13.83
N PRO A 306 5.79 -10.64 -13.83
CA PRO A 306 6.31 -9.88 -14.96
C PRO A 306 6.69 -10.83 -16.10
N PRO A 307 6.40 -10.46 -17.37
CA PRO A 307 6.65 -11.34 -18.51
C PRO A 307 8.10 -11.30 -19.03
N ALA A 308 8.97 -10.42 -18.48
CA ALA A 308 10.38 -10.42 -18.84
C ALA A 308 11.03 -11.73 -18.36
N GLN A 309 11.75 -12.42 -19.25
CA GLN A 309 12.21 -13.80 -19.04
C GLN A 309 12.98 -14.01 -17.72
N VAL A 310 13.88 -13.08 -17.37
CA VAL A 310 14.65 -13.15 -16.13
C VAL A 310 13.76 -12.98 -14.90
N ASP A 311 12.79 -12.08 -14.97
CA ASP A 311 11.88 -11.79 -13.86
C ASP A 311 10.85 -12.91 -13.70
N PHE A 312 10.34 -13.44 -14.81
CA PHE A 312 9.46 -14.61 -14.83
C PHE A 312 10.13 -15.81 -14.16
N HIS A 313 11.36 -16.14 -14.59
CA HIS A 313 12.12 -17.23 -13.99
C HIS A 313 12.38 -17.04 -12.49
N SER A 314 12.64 -15.80 -12.05
CA SER A 314 12.82 -15.49 -10.63
C SER A 314 11.52 -15.66 -9.84
N THR A 315 10.38 -15.28 -10.44
CA THR A 315 9.04 -15.51 -9.86
C THR A 315 8.76 -17.01 -9.70
N LEU A 316 9.11 -17.84 -10.69
CA LEU A 316 8.96 -19.29 -10.57
C LEU A 316 9.77 -19.85 -9.39
N LYS A 317 11.01 -19.38 -9.21
CA LYS A 317 11.83 -19.78 -8.05
C LYS A 317 11.18 -19.37 -6.72
N TYR A 318 10.59 -18.19 -6.65
CA TYR A 318 9.83 -17.77 -5.47
C TYR A 318 8.67 -18.73 -5.19
N LEU A 319 7.86 -19.02 -6.19
CA LEU A 319 6.71 -19.91 -6.05
C LEU A 319 7.11 -21.33 -5.60
N THR A 320 8.24 -21.86 -6.09
CA THR A 320 8.73 -23.18 -5.65
C THR A 320 9.23 -23.18 -4.21
N ARG A 321 9.62 -22.04 -3.65
CA ARG A 321 10.09 -21.91 -2.25
C ARG A 321 9.00 -21.52 -1.27
N LEU A 322 7.88 -21.03 -1.76
CA LEU A 322 6.79 -20.57 -0.91
C LEU A 322 6.27 -21.65 0.06
N PRO A 323 6.06 -22.92 -0.34
CA PRO A 323 5.62 -23.96 0.61
C PRO A 323 6.65 -24.22 1.73
N GLU A 324 7.96 -24.14 1.42
CA GLU A 324 9.01 -24.27 2.43
C GLU A 324 8.98 -23.11 3.43
N LEU A 325 8.76 -21.88 2.95
CA LEU A 325 8.61 -20.70 3.81
C LEU A 325 7.40 -20.82 4.75
N VAL A 326 6.26 -21.24 4.23
CA VAL A 326 5.06 -21.51 5.03
C VAL A 326 5.37 -22.58 6.09
N SER A 327 6.00 -23.69 5.71
CA SER A 327 6.36 -24.76 6.66
C SER A 327 7.32 -24.29 7.76
N ILE A 328 8.27 -23.40 7.45
CA ILE A 328 9.18 -22.80 8.46
C ILE A 328 8.39 -21.95 9.46
N ILE A 329 7.45 -21.13 8.97
CA ILE A 329 6.61 -20.30 9.82
C ILE A 329 5.73 -21.17 10.72
N GLU A 330 5.08 -22.21 10.19
CA GLU A 330 4.23 -23.11 10.94
C GLU A 330 5.01 -23.94 11.96
N ALA A 331 6.20 -24.39 11.60
CA ALA A 331 7.09 -25.12 12.51
C ALA A 331 7.54 -24.26 13.72
N SER A 332 7.51 -22.93 13.60
CA SER A 332 7.76 -22.02 14.72
C SER A 332 6.58 -21.88 15.69
N GLY A 333 5.46 -22.54 15.41
CA GLY A 333 4.21 -22.42 16.19
C GLY A 333 3.30 -21.27 15.74
N CYS A 334 3.52 -20.68 14.56
CA CYS A 334 2.66 -19.65 13.98
C CYS A 334 1.85 -20.25 12.79
N PRO A 335 0.58 -20.63 12.96
CA PRO A 335 -0.21 -21.21 11.87
C PRO A 335 -0.52 -20.17 10.81
N CYS A 336 -0.28 -20.49 9.54
CA CYS A 336 -0.69 -19.68 8.40
C CYS A 336 -2.18 -19.88 8.09
N ARG A 337 -2.87 -18.80 7.68
CA ARG A 337 -4.32 -18.80 7.36
C ARG A 337 -4.60 -18.72 5.86
N LEU A 338 -3.60 -18.98 5.03
CA LEU A 338 -3.68 -18.82 3.58
C LEU A 338 -4.79 -19.68 2.97
N GLN A 339 -5.73 -19.04 2.29
CA GLN A 339 -6.83 -19.64 1.55
C GLN A 339 -6.51 -19.82 0.06
N GLY A 340 -5.49 -19.11 -0.46
CA GLY A 340 -5.10 -19.19 -1.85
C GLY A 340 -3.96 -18.24 -2.23
N ASN A 341 -3.56 -18.35 -3.50
CA ASN A 341 -2.57 -17.48 -4.12
C ASN A 341 -3.04 -17.05 -5.51
N ILE A 342 -3.41 -15.81 -5.65
CA ILE A 342 -3.91 -15.22 -6.91
C ILE A 342 -2.72 -14.75 -7.74
N GLY A 343 -2.55 -15.33 -8.96
CA GLY A 343 -1.57 -14.87 -9.93
C GLY A 343 -2.12 -13.76 -10.82
N PHE A 344 -1.31 -12.76 -11.15
CA PHE A 344 -1.67 -11.74 -12.14
C PHE A 344 -0.46 -11.27 -12.94
N MET A 345 -0.67 -10.96 -14.23
CA MET A 345 0.39 -10.39 -15.05
C MET A 345 0.63 -8.94 -14.68
N SER A 346 1.88 -8.60 -14.36
CA SER A 346 2.34 -7.21 -14.21
C SER A 346 3.21 -6.81 -15.40
N LYS A 347 3.23 -5.52 -15.76
CA LYS A 347 4.03 -4.99 -16.89
C LYS A 347 3.78 -5.71 -18.23
N LEU A 348 2.60 -6.25 -18.41
CA LEU A 348 2.23 -6.95 -19.66
C LEU A 348 2.25 -5.98 -20.84
N SER A 349 2.74 -6.44 -22.00
CA SER A 349 2.67 -5.72 -23.28
C SER A 349 2.33 -6.69 -24.41
N ASN A 350 2.01 -6.17 -25.61
CA ASN A 350 1.58 -6.98 -26.75
C ASN A 350 2.73 -7.74 -27.48
N LYS A 351 3.87 -7.98 -26.82
CA LYS A 351 4.99 -8.72 -27.37
C LYS A 351 4.67 -10.22 -27.44
N PRO A 352 5.14 -10.98 -28.46
CA PRO A 352 4.89 -12.42 -28.57
C PRO A 352 5.38 -13.22 -27.36
N ASP A 353 6.58 -12.93 -26.87
CA ASP A 353 7.19 -13.55 -25.68
C ASP A 353 6.37 -13.29 -24.41
N HIS A 354 5.77 -12.12 -24.27
CA HIS A 354 4.85 -11.81 -23.14
C HIS A 354 3.57 -12.67 -23.19
N LYS A 355 3.07 -12.98 -24.37
CA LYS A 355 1.91 -13.87 -24.53
C LYS A 355 2.24 -15.32 -24.15
N VAL A 356 3.45 -15.78 -24.48
CA VAL A 356 3.94 -17.09 -24.04
C VAL A 356 4.04 -17.15 -22.52
N CYS A 357 4.67 -16.17 -21.88
CA CYS A 357 4.75 -16.10 -20.43
C CYS A 357 3.36 -16.07 -19.75
N HIS A 358 2.40 -15.35 -20.34
CA HIS A 358 1.02 -15.33 -19.84
C HIS A 358 0.37 -16.71 -19.93
N SER A 359 0.54 -17.44 -21.04
CA SER A 359 0.01 -18.80 -21.18
C SER A 359 0.62 -19.75 -20.14
N LEU A 360 1.93 -19.67 -19.91
CA LEU A 360 2.62 -20.46 -18.88
C LEU A 360 2.12 -20.09 -17.46
N ALA A 361 1.91 -18.81 -17.18
CA ALA A 361 1.34 -18.37 -15.89
C ALA A 361 -0.07 -18.94 -15.68
N LYS A 362 -0.90 -19.00 -16.73
CA LYS A 362 -2.23 -19.65 -16.68
C LYS A 362 -2.14 -21.16 -16.39
N GLU A 363 -1.15 -21.84 -16.93
CA GLU A 363 -0.92 -23.27 -16.62
C GLU A 363 -0.52 -23.47 -15.14
N ILE A 364 0.28 -22.55 -14.57
CA ILE A 364 0.77 -22.63 -13.19
C ILE A 364 -0.34 -22.36 -12.18
N PHE A 365 -1.11 -21.28 -12.36
CA PHE A 365 -2.13 -20.84 -11.42
C PHE A 365 -3.52 -21.43 -11.71
N GLY A 366 -3.73 -21.97 -12.92
CA GLY A 366 -5.03 -22.51 -13.30
C GLY A 366 -6.16 -21.49 -13.14
N GLY A 367 -7.17 -21.86 -12.37
CA GLY A 367 -8.30 -21.01 -12.02
C GLY A 367 -7.96 -19.79 -11.18
N ASP A 368 -6.82 -19.78 -10.48
CA ASP A 368 -6.40 -18.67 -9.63
C ASP A 368 -5.60 -17.59 -10.39
N MET A 369 -5.40 -17.75 -11.69
CA MET A 369 -4.86 -16.70 -12.55
C MET A 369 -5.93 -15.67 -12.87
N LEU A 370 -5.67 -14.39 -12.61
CA LEU A 370 -6.54 -13.31 -13.05
C LEU A 370 -6.42 -13.10 -14.56
N ASP A 371 -7.54 -12.90 -15.23
CA ASP A 371 -7.57 -12.49 -16.64
C ASP A 371 -7.17 -11.02 -16.81
N ALA A 372 -7.49 -10.18 -15.85
CA ALA A 372 -7.05 -8.79 -15.82
C ALA A 372 -5.56 -8.68 -15.43
N ALA A 373 -4.85 -7.81 -16.13
CA ALA A 373 -3.43 -7.56 -15.93
C ALA A 373 -3.17 -6.08 -15.63
N LEU A 374 -2.06 -5.79 -14.98
CA LEU A 374 -1.51 -4.44 -14.94
C LEU A 374 -0.50 -4.28 -16.10
N PRO A 375 -0.87 -3.63 -17.19
CA PRO A 375 -0.01 -3.49 -18.36
C PRO A 375 1.13 -2.52 -18.10
N ARG A 376 2.17 -2.62 -18.93
CA ARG A 376 3.23 -1.61 -18.96
C ARG A 376 2.72 -0.40 -19.72
N LEU A 377 2.33 0.66 -19.00
CA LEU A 377 1.83 1.91 -19.56
C LEU A 377 2.57 3.10 -18.93
N ASP A 378 2.85 4.11 -19.76
CA ASP A 378 3.53 5.33 -19.35
C ASP A 378 2.81 6.06 -18.19
N GLY A 379 1.48 5.91 -18.08
CA GLY A 379 0.70 6.49 -17.00
C GLY A 379 1.14 6.00 -15.62
N PHE A 380 1.47 4.72 -15.46
CA PHE A 380 1.98 4.20 -14.18
C PHE A 380 3.39 4.71 -13.87
N GLU A 381 4.27 4.80 -14.87
CA GLU A 381 5.64 5.30 -14.70
C GLU A 381 5.64 6.78 -14.33
N ARG A 382 4.84 7.59 -15.02
CA ARG A 382 4.73 9.04 -14.78
C ARG A 382 4.09 9.39 -13.44
N CYS A 383 3.05 8.68 -13.03
CA CYS A 383 2.44 8.90 -11.72
C CYS A 383 3.42 8.58 -10.59
N GLY A 384 4.34 7.62 -10.79
CA GLY A 384 5.43 7.34 -9.86
C GLY A 384 6.39 8.52 -9.65
N GLU A 385 6.61 9.34 -10.69
CA GLU A 385 7.46 10.54 -10.60
C GLU A 385 6.81 11.66 -9.75
N SER A 386 5.48 11.73 -9.66
CA SER A 386 4.72 12.69 -8.85
C SER A 386 4.24 12.14 -7.51
N PHE A 387 4.62 10.92 -7.16
CA PHE A 387 4.13 10.21 -5.97
C PHE A 387 2.60 10.08 -5.94
N ASP A 388 1.99 9.88 -7.10
CA ASP A 388 0.57 9.63 -7.26
C ASP A 388 0.32 8.22 -7.78
N THR A 389 -0.85 7.67 -7.50
CA THR A 389 -1.36 6.55 -8.26
C THR A 389 -2.09 7.03 -9.51
N VAL A 390 -2.30 6.16 -10.48
CA VAL A 390 -3.11 6.53 -11.67
C VAL A 390 -4.55 6.89 -11.31
N ILE A 391 -5.03 6.53 -10.13
CA ILE A 391 -6.35 6.87 -9.61
C ILE A 391 -6.35 8.25 -8.93
N SER A 392 -5.31 8.57 -8.14
CA SER A 392 -5.21 9.84 -7.42
C SER A 392 -4.71 10.99 -8.29
N ALA A 393 -3.96 10.71 -9.35
CA ALA A 393 -3.43 11.73 -10.24
C ALA A 393 -4.53 12.59 -10.86
N ASN A 394 -4.46 13.91 -10.67
CA ASN A 394 -5.43 14.84 -11.21
C ASN A 394 -5.17 15.11 -12.71
N PRO A 395 -6.10 14.80 -13.62
CA PRO A 395 -5.90 15.00 -15.06
C PRO A 395 -5.65 16.47 -15.46
N ALA A 396 -6.04 17.43 -14.62
CA ALA A 396 -5.86 18.85 -14.91
C ALA A 396 -4.43 19.34 -14.68
N THR A 397 -3.70 18.68 -13.78
CA THR A 397 -2.31 19.02 -13.40
C THR A 397 -1.30 17.99 -13.88
N TYR A 398 -1.77 16.85 -14.38
CA TYR A 398 -0.93 15.74 -14.81
C TYR A 398 0.04 16.13 -15.93
N VAL A 399 1.33 15.94 -15.67
CA VAL A 399 2.41 16.25 -16.62
C VAL A 399 2.65 15.06 -17.53
N GLY A 400 1.79 14.87 -18.54
CA GLY A 400 1.89 13.77 -19.49
C GLY A 400 0.70 13.71 -20.43
N SER A 401 0.59 12.63 -21.21
CA SER A 401 -0.56 12.39 -22.06
C SER A 401 -1.80 12.05 -21.24
N SER A 402 -2.86 12.86 -21.35
CA SER A 402 -4.15 12.58 -20.69
C SER A 402 -4.74 11.25 -21.13
N GLU A 403 -4.46 10.81 -22.36
CA GLU A 403 -4.87 9.51 -22.85
C GLU A 403 -4.08 8.37 -22.20
N ALA A 404 -2.77 8.55 -22.00
CA ALA A 404 -1.94 7.58 -21.27
C ALA A 404 -2.41 7.41 -19.82
N LEU A 405 -2.72 8.51 -19.12
CA LEU A 405 -3.30 8.48 -17.79
C LEU A 405 -4.66 7.76 -17.78
N LYS A 406 -5.54 8.10 -18.72
CA LYS A 406 -6.86 7.46 -18.82
C LYS A 406 -6.76 5.96 -19.05
N ASN A 407 -5.89 5.53 -19.96
CA ASN A 407 -5.69 4.11 -20.25
C ASN A 407 -5.13 3.35 -19.03
N ALA A 408 -4.18 3.95 -18.31
CA ALA A 408 -3.61 3.37 -17.10
C ALA A 408 -4.65 3.30 -15.96
N ARG A 409 -5.50 4.32 -15.82
CA ARG A 409 -6.62 4.33 -14.86
C ARG A 409 -7.62 3.24 -15.16
N THR A 410 -8.07 3.12 -16.42
CA THR A 410 -9.00 2.04 -16.83
C THR A 410 -8.40 0.67 -16.52
N ALA A 411 -7.11 0.45 -16.83
CA ALA A 411 -6.45 -0.82 -16.51
C ALA A 411 -6.40 -1.10 -15.00
N ALA A 412 -6.18 -0.09 -14.16
CA ALA A 412 -6.21 -0.24 -12.71
C ALA A 412 -7.62 -0.53 -12.19
N GLU A 413 -8.64 0.12 -12.74
CA GLU A 413 -10.05 -0.11 -12.41
C GLU A 413 -10.49 -1.54 -12.81
N ASP A 414 -10.19 -1.98 -14.02
CA ASP A 414 -10.48 -3.34 -14.50
C ASP A 414 -9.77 -4.40 -13.63
N PHE A 415 -8.51 -4.15 -13.26
CA PHE A 415 -7.75 -5.01 -12.37
C PHE A 415 -8.40 -5.09 -10.98
N ALA A 416 -8.76 -3.96 -10.40
CA ALA A 416 -9.41 -3.89 -9.09
C ALA A 416 -10.75 -4.63 -9.08
N LYS A 417 -11.55 -4.47 -10.14
CA LYS A 417 -12.83 -5.19 -10.27
C LYS A 417 -12.62 -6.70 -10.36
N ALA A 418 -11.62 -7.16 -11.13
CA ALA A 418 -11.31 -8.57 -11.25
C ALA A 418 -10.82 -9.17 -9.92
N VAL A 419 -9.99 -8.43 -9.17
CA VAL A 419 -9.56 -8.85 -7.82
C VAL A 419 -10.75 -8.92 -6.88
N PHE A 420 -11.61 -7.90 -6.87
CA PHE A 420 -12.82 -7.89 -6.03
C PHE A 420 -13.71 -9.10 -6.33
N ASP A 421 -14.00 -9.38 -7.61
CA ASP A 421 -14.84 -10.51 -8.00
C ASP A 421 -14.22 -11.86 -7.60
N ARG A 422 -12.89 -11.98 -7.68
CA ARG A 422 -12.18 -13.18 -7.24
C ARG A 422 -12.27 -13.35 -5.72
N ILE A 423 -12.13 -12.29 -4.95
CA ILE A 423 -12.28 -12.33 -3.48
C ILE A 423 -13.69 -12.74 -3.10
N GLU A 424 -14.72 -12.17 -3.73
CA GLU A 424 -16.11 -12.56 -3.50
C GLU A 424 -16.34 -14.05 -3.82
N PHE A 425 -15.76 -14.54 -4.93
CA PHE A 425 -15.83 -15.96 -5.27
C PHE A 425 -15.19 -16.85 -4.20
N ILE A 426 -14.01 -16.47 -3.67
CA ILE A 426 -13.32 -17.22 -2.61
C ILE A 426 -14.14 -17.21 -1.31
N ARG A 427 -14.74 -16.08 -0.95
CA ARG A 427 -15.58 -15.96 0.26
C ARG A 427 -16.89 -16.75 0.20
N MET A 428 -17.36 -17.10 -0.99
CA MET A 428 -18.60 -17.86 -1.18
C MET A 428 -18.39 -19.39 -1.14
N ASN A 429 -17.14 -19.85 -1.33
CA ASN A 429 -16.79 -21.28 -1.35
C ASN A 429 -15.97 -21.70 -0.16
#